data_c2e76bb2a6660e96f08eac4825ebcc9f
#
_entry.id   c2e76bb2a6660e96f08eac4825ebcc9f
#
_cell.length_a   1.000
_cell.length_b   1.000
_cell.length_c   1.000
_cell.angle_alpha   90.00
_cell.angle_beta   90.00
_cell.angle_gamma   90.00
#
_symmetry.space_group_name_H-M   'P 1'
#
loop_
_entity.id
_entity.type
_entity.pdbx_description
1 polymer ?
#
loop_
_entity_poly.entity_id
_entity_poly.type
_entity_poly.pdbx_seq_one_letter_code
_entity_poly.pdbx_strand_id
1 'polypeptide(L)'
;LVQADGEPLFCSGSELLPRDQLSRRMVREMHRQQLAQLWLDLRPIGEKRLQRQFPTILGRCRELGLDPLQVALPVAPAAHYWMGGVATDLEAATSLPGLYAVGEVASSGVHGANRLASNSLSECLVMARQLASASLPAAPVFQGTISTRALEWEPPEPLRQPCTRTIHDLRHLSWSTAGVERHSSLLHQGLQQWQRLQEQLNLDRVLGAVSRLQPGEQRELQPAQVQQLGWLWECRQRLITTHLLLEA
;
A
#
# COMPACT_ATOMS: atom_id res chain seq x y z
N LEU A 1 0.95 1.49 26.11
CA LEU A 1 0.47 2.72 25.49
C LEU A 1 0.08 3.71 26.58
N VAL A 2 0.45 4.97 26.40
CA VAL A 2 0.21 6.05 27.35
C VAL A 2 -0.41 7.26 26.67
N GLN A 3 -1.02 8.14 27.44
CA GLN A 3 -1.49 9.46 27.05
C GLN A 3 -0.30 10.45 26.95
N ALA A 4 -0.56 11.68 26.54
CA ALA A 4 0.47 12.71 26.42
C ALA A 4 1.11 13.08 27.78
N ASP A 5 0.38 12.95 28.87
CA ASP A 5 0.81 13.17 30.26
C ASP A 5 1.55 11.97 30.87
N GLY A 6 1.65 10.85 30.14
CA GLY A 6 2.29 9.61 30.59
C GLY A 6 1.39 8.61 31.31
N GLU A 7 0.12 8.96 31.55
CA GLU A 7 -0.82 8.02 32.16
C GLU A 7 -1.16 6.86 31.22
N PRO A 8 -1.34 5.63 31.75
CA PRO A 8 -1.73 4.48 30.95
C PRO A 8 -3.01 4.73 30.17
N LEU A 9 -2.98 4.48 28.86
CA LEU A 9 -4.14 4.68 27.99
C LEU A 9 -5.21 3.59 28.21
N PHE A 10 -4.78 2.37 28.51
CA PHE A 10 -5.65 1.21 28.70
C PHE A 10 -5.34 0.51 30.02
N CYS A 11 -6.29 -0.32 30.47
CA CYS A 11 -6.05 -1.20 31.63
C CYS A 11 -4.86 -2.13 31.35
N SER A 12 -4.12 -2.46 32.41
CA SER A 12 -2.97 -3.37 32.35
C SER A 12 -3.29 -4.66 31.58
N GLY A 13 -2.40 -5.07 30.66
CA GLY A 13 -2.56 -6.24 29.81
C GLY A 13 -3.28 -5.99 28.48
N SER A 14 -3.87 -4.82 28.27
CA SER A 14 -4.55 -4.50 27.00
C SER A 14 -3.58 -4.30 25.84
N GLU A 15 -2.33 -4.03 26.10
CA GLU A 15 -1.25 -3.94 25.10
C GLU A 15 -0.84 -5.28 24.50
N LEU A 16 -1.25 -6.41 25.13
CA LEU A 16 -1.00 -7.77 24.65
C LEU A 16 -2.15 -8.34 23.82
N LEU A 17 -3.13 -7.54 23.48
CA LEU A 17 -4.23 -7.94 22.60
C LEU A 17 -3.74 -8.29 21.19
N PRO A 18 -4.48 -9.12 20.44
CA PRO A 18 -4.27 -9.30 19.01
C PRO A 18 -4.18 -7.94 18.28
N ARG A 19 -3.30 -7.84 17.28
CA ARG A 19 -2.99 -6.56 16.62
C ARG A 19 -4.22 -5.84 16.07
N ASP A 20 -5.15 -6.56 15.49
CA ASP A 20 -6.39 -6.00 14.95
C ASP A 20 -7.25 -5.37 16.05
N GLN A 21 -7.35 -6.01 17.21
CA GLN A 21 -8.10 -5.49 18.35
C GLN A 21 -7.42 -4.26 18.97
N LEU A 22 -6.09 -4.32 19.12
CA LEU A 22 -5.31 -3.19 19.63
C LEU A 22 -5.42 -1.99 18.69
N SER A 23 -5.26 -2.20 17.37
CA SER A 23 -5.35 -1.14 16.38
C SER A 23 -6.72 -0.46 16.37
N ARG A 24 -7.81 -1.24 16.46
CA ARG A 24 -9.16 -0.68 16.58
C ARG A 24 -9.34 0.14 17.85
N ARG A 25 -8.85 -0.34 19.00
CA ARG A 25 -8.90 0.43 20.25
C ARG A 25 -8.10 1.72 20.15
N MET A 26 -6.91 1.68 19.56
CA MET A 26 -6.08 2.86 19.35
C MET A 26 -6.82 3.90 18.50
N VAL A 27 -7.39 3.50 17.36
CA VAL A 27 -8.11 4.42 16.45
C VAL A 27 -9.34 5.03 17.16
N ARG A 28 -10.11 4.22 17.87
CA ARG A 28 -11.27 4.73 18.63
C ARG A 28 -10.85 5.77 19.67
N GLU A 29 -9.75 5.52 20.37
CA GLU A 29 -9.23 6.44 21.37
C GLU A 29 -8.67 7.72 20.74
N MET A 30 -7.95 7.60 19.62
CA MET A 30 -7.51 8.76 18.83
C MET A 30 -8.70 9.63 18.39
N HIS A 31 -9.77 9.00 17.88
CA HIS A 31 -10.98 9.73 17.50
C HIS A 31 -11.67 10.38 18.71
N ARG A 32 -11.81 9.66 19.84
CA ARG A 32 -12.46 10.16 21.05
C ARG A 32 -11.75 11.40 21.61
N GLN A 33 -10.41 11.39 21.55
CA GLN A 33 -9.58 12.49 22.05
C GLN A 33 -9.19 13.50 20.98
N GLN A 34 -9.59 13.31 19.71
CA GLN A 34 -9.20 14.13 18.57
C GLN A 34 -7.67 14.23 18.40
N LEU A 35 -6.97 13.12 18.61
CA LEU A 35 -5.51 13.02 18.51
C LEU A 35 -5.10 12.42 17.17
N ALA A 36 -4.00 12.93 16.60
CA ALA A 36 -3.37 12.36 15.41
C ALA A 36 -2.50 11.13 15.73
N GLN A 37 -2.11 10.94 17.00
CA GLN A 37 -1.21 9.89 17.45
C GLN A 37 -1.45 9.58 18.94
N LEU A 38 -0.90 8.45 19.36
CA LEU A 38 -0.77 8.03 20.77
C LEU A 38 0.72 7.92 21.11
N TRP A 39 1.03 7.50 22.33
CA TRP A 39 2.42 7.36 22.77
C TRP A 39 2.71 5.96 23.27
N LEU A 40 3.87 5.44 22.90
CA LEU A 40 4.39 4.15 23.35
C LEU A 40 5.56 4.40 24.30
N ASP A 41 5.36 4.10 25.57
CA ASP A 41 6.42 4.16 26.57
C ASP A 41 7.21 2.85 26.60
N LEU A 42 8.49 2.91 26.23
CA LEU A 42 9.39 1.78 26.25
C LEU A 42 10.30 1.75 27.49
N ARG A 43 10.28 2.80 28.32
CA ARG A 43 11.14 2.92 29.52
C ARG A 43 10.96 1.76 30.51
N PRO A 44 9.72 1.21 30.73
CA PRO A 44 9.52 0.08 31.63
C PRO A 44 10.23 -1.21 31.21
N ILE A 45 10.61 -1.35 29.93
CA ILE A 45 11.35 -2.52 29.43
C ILE A 45 12.77 -2.55 29.96
N GLY A 46 13.35 -1.37 30.23
CA GLY A 46 14.71 -1.17 30.69
C GLY A 46 15.75 -1.21 29.58
N GLU A 47 16.77 -0.38 29.72
CA GLU A 47 17.80 -0.12 28.69
C GLU A 47 18.49 -1.41 28.18
N LYS A 48 19.00 -2.25 29.09
CA LYS A 48 19.73 -3.48 28.74
C LYS A 48 18.89 -4.42 27.88
N ARG A 49 17.61 -4.53 28.18
CA ARG A 49 16.69 -5.39 27.44
C ARG A 49 16.34 -4.81 26.08
N LEU A 50 16.11 -3.49 26.00
CA LEU A 50 15.86 -2.78 24.75
C LEU A 50 17.07 -2.90 23.80
N GLN A 51 18.29 -2.67 24.28
CA GLN A 51 19.51 -2.78 23.48
C GLN A 51 19.72 -4.20 22.95
N ARG A 52 19.42 -5.23 23.75
CA ARG A 52 19.61 -6.63 23.35
C ARG A 52 18.52 -7.14 22.41
N GLN A 53 17.26 -6.79 22.65
CA GLN A 53 16.12 -7.36 21.92
C GLN A 53 15.62 -6.48 20.77
N PHE A 54 15.85 -5.18 20.83
CA PHE A 54 15.31 -4.21 19.85
C PHE A 54 16.36 -3.20 19.37
N PRO A 55 17.58 -3.64 18.99
CA PRO A 55 18.65 -2.71 18.62
C PRO A 55 18.31 -1.86 17.40
N THR A 56 17.60 -2.44 16.42
CA THR A 56 17.17 -1.74 15.20
C THR A 56 16.18 -0.61 15.51
N ILE A 57 15.22 -0.85 16.42
CA ILE A 57 14.25 0.19 16.82
C ILE A 57 14.98 1.33 17.51
N LEU A 58 15.89 1.02 18.45
CA LEU A 58 16.69 2.04 19.13
C LEU A 58 17.52 2.87 18.15
N GLY A 59 18.18 2.23 17.19
CA GLY A 59 18.95 2.91 16.16
C GLY A 59 18.10 3.88 15.35
N ARG A 60 16.95 3.41 14.86
CA ARG A 60 16.03 4.25 14.07
C ARG A 60 15.43 5.42 14.86
N CYS A 61 15.09 5.20 16.13
CA CYS A 61 14.61 6.30 16.98
C CYS A 61 15.68 7.39 17.14
N ARG A 62 16.93 6.99 17.38
CA ARG A 62 18.05 7.94 17.52
C ARG A 62 18.35 8.70 16.23
N GLU A 63 18.29 8.05 15.07
CA GLU A 63 18.40 8.71 13.76
C GLU A 63 17.32 9.79 13.57
N LEU A 64 16.14 9.61 14.16
CA LEU A 64 15.04 10.58 14.14
C LEU A 64 15.10 11.60 15.28
N GLY A 65 16.17 11.61 16.07
CA GLY A 65 16.32 12.51 17.22
C GLY A 65 15.46 12.14 18.43
N LEU A 66 14.93 10.91 18.49
CA LEU A 66 14.11 10.41 19.59
C LEU A 66 14.93 9.42 20.44
N ASP A 67 15.01 9.65 21.75
CA ASP A 67 15.57 8.66 22.67
C ASP A 67 14.43 7.96 23.43
N PRO A 68 14.11 6.70 23.10
CA PRO A 68 13.02 5.95 23.73
C PRO A 68 13.27 5.60 25.20
N LEU A 69 14.49 5.88 25.70
CA LEU A 69 14.81 5.77 27.13
C LEU A 69 14.45 7.05 27.91
N GLN A 70 14.24 8.16 27.21
CA GLN A 70 13.92 9.45 27.78
C GLN A 70 12.47 9.84 27.57
N VAL A 71 11.94 9.56 26.37
CA VAL A 71 10.61 10.02 25.95
C VAL A 71 9.74 8.85 25.45
N ALA A 72 8.46 8.97 25.62
CA ALA A 72 7.50 8.10 24.96
C ALA A 72 7.47 8.38 23.45
N LEU A 73 7.41 7.34 22.64
CA LEU A 73 7.44 7.42 21.18
C LEU A 73 6.05 7.73 20.61
N PRO A 74 5.92 8.66 19.65
CA PRO A 74 4.68 8.87 18.95
C PRO A 74 4.37 7.66 18.05
N VAL A 75 3.16 7.11 18.17
CA VAL A 75 2.71 5.92 17.44
C VAL A 75 1.29 6.09 16.93
N ALA A 76 1.00 5.52 15.77
CA ALA A 76 -0.34 5.36 15.24
C ALA A 76 -0.45 4.00 14.54
N PRO A 77 -1.65 3.41 14.44
CA PRO A 77 -1.86 2.25 13.59
C PRO A 77 -1.50 2.57 12.15
N ALA A 78 -0.89 1.60 11.46
CA ALA A 78 -0.55 1.72 10.06
C ALA A 78 -0.79 0.39 9.35
N ALA A 79 -1.06 0.45 8.03
CA ALA A 79 -1.12 -0.74 7.20
C ALA A 79 0.25 -1.44 7.22
N HIS A 80 0.23 -2.77 7.44
CA HIS A 80 1.44 -3.58 7.54
C HIS A 80 1.55 -4.61 6.42
N TYR A 81 0.43 -5.23 6.07
CA TYR A 81 0.36 -6.28 5.06
C TYR A 81 -0.97 -6.18 4.32
N TRP A 82 -0.93 -6.40 3.00
CA TRP A 82 -2.11 -6.38 2.16
C TRP A 82 -2.70 -7.79 2.03
N MET A 83 -3.87 -8.04 2.64
CA MET A 83 -4.65 -9.23 2.40
C MET A 83 -5.55 -8.97 1.20
N GLY A 84 -5.50 -9.85 0.22
CA GLY A 84 -6.11 -9.64 -1.08
C GLY A 84 -5.05 -9.47 -2.17
N GLY A 85 -5.44 -9.03 -3.34
CA GLY A 85 -4.53 -8.85 -4.47
C GLY A 85 -5.04 -9.54 -5.73
N VAL A 86 -4.13 -9.97 -6.58
CA VAL A 86 -4.45 -10.72 -7.80
C VAL A 86 -4.93 -12.12 -7.41
N ALA A 87 -6.17 -12.47 -7.72
CA ALA A 87 -6.73 -13.79 -7.42
C ALA A 87 -5.96 -14.88 -8.16
N THR A 88 -5.54 -15.91 -7.42
CA THR A 88 -4.79 -17.06 -7.95
C THR A 88 -5.36 -18.37 -7.45
N ASP A 89 -5.14 -19.42 -8.22
CA ASP A 89 -5.32 -20.79 -7.78
C ASP A 89 -4.11 -21.33 -7.00
N LEU A 90 -4.12 -22.62 -6.68
CA LEU A 90 -3.02 -23.27 -5.96
C LEU A 90 -1.75 -23.42 -6.80
N GLU A 91 -1.83 -23.33 -8.09
CA GLU A 91 -0.73 -23.33 -9.06
C GLU A 91 -0.19 -21.91 -9.32
N ALA A 92 -0.66 -20.93 -8.57
CA ALA A 92 -0.33 -19.49 -8.71
C ALA A 92 -0.79 -18.87 -10.04
N ALA A 93 -1.63 -19.54 -10.81
CA ALA A 93 -2.19 -19.03 -12.06
C ALA A 93 -3.33 -18.05 -11.78
N THR A 94 -3.41 -16.99 -12.60
CA THR A 94 -4.51 -16.02 -12.55
C THR A 94 -5.57 -16.36 -13.58
N SER A 95 -6.69 -15.63 -13.57
CA SER A 95 -7.71 -15.74 -14.62
C SER A 95 -7.22 -15.33 -16.01
N LEU A 96 -6.07 -14.65 -16.10
CA LEU A 96 -5.46 -14.24 -17.37
C LEU A 96 -4.43 -15.28 -17.80
N PRO A 97 -4.61 -15.98 -18.95
CA PRO A 97 -3.69 -17.01 -19.40
C PRO A 97 -2.25 -16.50 -19.53
N GLY A 98 -1.29 -17.22 -18.94
CA GLY A 98 0.13 -16.87 -18.95
C GLY A 98 0.55 -15.86 -17.89
N LEU A 99 -0.37 -15.37 -17.06
CA LEU A 99 -0.08 -14.51 -15.92
C LEU A 99 -0.14 -15.29 -14.61
N TYR A 100 0.91 -15.20 -13.82
CA TYR A 100 1.04 -15.83 -12.51
C TYR A 100 1.33 -14.77 -11.44
N ALA A 101 0.88 -15.00 -10.21
CA ALA A 101 1.19 -14.12 -9.09
C ALA A 101 1.50 -14.93 -7.83
N VAL A 102 2.55 -14.51 -7.09
CA VAL A 102 2.97 -15.13 -5.83
C VAL A 102 3.36 -14.08 -4.81
N GLY A 103 3.23 -14.39 -3.52
CA GLY A 103 3.57 -13.49 -2.43
C GLY A 103 2.49 -12.45 -2.15
N GLU A 104 2.85 -11.32 -1.56
CA GLU A 104 1.89 -10.29 -1.09
C GLU A 104 0.98 -9.73 -2.19
N VAL A 105 1.43 -9.76 -3.44
CA VAL A 105 0.62 -9.33 -4.59
C VAL A 105 -0.51 -10.30 -4.94
N ALA A 106 -0.40 -11.56 -4.52
CA ALA A 106 -1.36 -12.61 -4.81
C ALA A 106 -2.44 -12.71 -3.74
N SER A 107 -3.63 -13.10 -4.16
CA SER A 107 -4.75 -13.48 -3.29
C SER A 107 -5.07 -14.95 -3.49
N SER A 108 -4.36 -15.81 -2.77
CA SER A 108 -4.60 -17.27 -2.75
C SER A 108 -5.78 -17.68 -1.85
N GLY A 109 -6.33 -16.72 -1.09
CA GLY A 109 -7.38 -16.96 -0.10
C GLY A 109 -6.88 -17.45 1.27
N VAL A 110 -5.62 -17.85 1.41
CA VAL A 110 -5.08 -18.46 2.63
C VAL A 110 -5.14 -17.55 3.86
N HIS A 111 -5.10 -16.24 3.65
CA HIS A 111 -5.10 -15.26 4.75
C HIS A 111 -6.49 -14.79 5.18
N GLY A 112 -7.51 -15.01 4.35
CA GLY A 112 -8.84 -14.46 4.61
C GLY A 112 -8.79 -12.95 4.86
N ALA A 113 -9.59 -12.47 5.80
CA ALA A 113 -9.64 -11.05 6.15
C ALA A 113 -8.57 -10.60 7.16
N ASN A 114 -7.87 -11.54 7.82
CA ASN A 114 -6.87 -11.21 8.84
C ASN A 114 -5.77 -12.27 8.90
N ARG A 115 -4.60 -11.91 8.36
CA ARG A 115 -3.45 -12.80 8.27
C ARG A 115 -2.88 -13.17 9.64
N LEU A 116 -2.69 -14.47 9.88
CA LEU A 116 -1.93 -14.94 11.04
C LEU A 116 -0.46 -14.50 10.95
N ALA A 117 0.10 -14.10 12.08
CA ALA A 117 1.48 -13.60 12.16
C ALA A 117 2.48 -14.58 11.50
N SER A 118 3.41 -14.04 10.72
CA SER A 118 4.47 -14.73 9.96
C SER A 118 4.02 -15.61 8.79
N ASN A 119 2.73 -15.86 8.61
CA ASN A 119 2.25 -16.74 7.52
C ASN A 119 2.52 -16.19 6.12
N SER A 120 2.71 -14.87 5.95
CA SER A 120 3.05 -14.31 4.64
C SER A 120 4.35 -14.84 4.07
N LEU A 121 5.39 -14.99 4.92
CA LEU A 121 6.67 -15.56 4.48
C LEU A 121 6.54 -17.03 4.10
N SER A 122 5.76 -17.80 4.88
CA SER A 122 5.48 -19.21 4.59
C SER A 122 4.73 -19.36 3.27
N GLU A 123 3.72 -18.52 3.03
CA GLU A 123 2.99 -18.48 1.75
C GLU A 123 3.92 -18.17 0.58
N CYS A 124 4.75 -17.13 0.69
CA CYS A 124 5.71 -16.78 -0.36
C CYS A 124 6.60 -17.96 -0.73
N LEU A 125 7.14 -18.68 0.26
CA LEU A 125 8.02 -19.84 0.04
C LEU A 125 7.28 -21.01 -0.60
N VAL A 126 6.08 -21.33 -0.11
CA VAL A 126 5.27 -22.46 -0.62
C VAL A 126 4.83 -22.17 -2.06
N MET A 127 4.24 -21.02 -2.32
CA MET A 127 3.71 -20.68 -3.64
C MET A 127 4.83 -20.49 -4.67
N ALA A 128 5.96 -19.89 -4.28
CA ALA A 128 7.11 -19.77 -5.17
C ALA A 128 7.70 -21.15 -5.53
N ARG A 129 7.76 -22.09 -4.57
CA ARG A 129 8.19 -23.47 -4.85
C ARG A 129 7.21 -24.19 -5.78
N GLN A 130 5.91 -24.00 -5.58
CA GLN A 130 4.86 -24.56 -6.43
C GLN A 130 5.04 -24.07 -7.86
N LEU A 131 5.15 -22.76 -8.06
CA LEU A 131 5.34 -22.14 -9.38
C LEU A 131 6.66 -22.58 -10.04
N ALA A 132 7.74 -22.75 -9.28
CA ALA A 132 9.03 -23.19 -9.80
C ALA A 132 8.98 -24.63 -10.36
N SER A 133 8.05 -25.47 -9.90
CA SER A 133 7.83 -26.83 -10.41
C SER A 133 6.77 -26.91 -11.51
N ALA A 134 6.09 -25.81 -11.81
CA ALA A 134 5.06 -25.77 -12.85
C ALA A 134 5.68 -25.78 -14.26
N SER A 135 5.01 -26.49 -15.17
CA SER A 135 5.36 -26.42 -16.61
C SER A 135 4.70 -25.17 -17.20
N LEU A 136 5.50 -24.12 -17.39
CA LEU A 136 5.00 -22.90 -17.98
C LEU A 136 4.86 -23.03 -19.50
N PRO A 137 3.81 -22.46 -20.11
CA PRO A 137 3.69 -22.43 -21.57
C PRO A 137 4.86 -21.63 -22.18
N ALA A 138 5.33 -22.07 -23.35
CA ALA A 138 6.32 -21.33 -24.09
C ALA A 138 5.82 -19.91 -24.39
N ALA A 139 6.68 -18.91 -24.20
CA ALA A 139 6.35 -17.55 -24.57
C ALA A 139 6.07 -17.46 -26.08
N PRO A 140 5.01 -16.79 -26.53
CA PRO A 140 4.77 -16.57 -27.94
C PRO A 140 5.94 -15.79 -28.54
N VAL A 141 6.53 -16.32 -29.59
CA VAL A 141 7.60 -15.62 -30.34
C VAL A 141 6.93 -14.51 -31.15
N PHE A 142 7.27 -13.26 -30.85
CA PHE A 142 6.81 -12.15 -31.69
C PHE A 142 7.50 -12.23 -33.06
N GLN A 143 6.73 -12.45 -34.13
CA GLN A 143 7.22 -12.58 -35.51
C GLN A 143 7.07 -11.28 -36.32
N GLY A 144 6.71 -10.17 -35.67
CA GLY A 144 6.51 -8.88 -36.36
C GLY A 144 7.79 -8.05 -36.48
N THR A 145 7.81 -7.15 -37.47
CA THR A 145 8.86 -6.12 -37.61
C THR A 145 8.61 -5.04 -36.58
N ILE A 146 9.59 -4.79 -35.68
CA ILE A 146 9.53 -3.70 -34.72
C ILE A 146 9.84 -2.40 -35.44
N SER A 147 8.83 -1.55 -35.61
CA SER A 147 9.02 -0.19 -36.11
C SER A 147 9.09 0.78 -34.94
N THR A 148 10.23 1.46 -34.79
CA THR A 148 10.42 2.48 -33.72
C THR A 148 10.13 3.86 -34.32
N ARG A 149 9.17 4.56 -33.68
CA ARG A 149 8.89 5.98 -34.01
C ARG A 149 8.95 6.78 -32.70
N ALA A 150 9.34 8.05 -32.78
CA ALA A 150 9.26 8.95 -31.66
C ALA A 150 7.79 9.09 -31.21
N LEU A 151 7.55 9.14 -29.91
CA LEU A 151 6.22 9.40 -29.37
C LEU A 151 5.95 10.90 -29.45
N GLU A 152 5.05 11.30 -30.35
CA GLU A 152 4.53 12.67 -30.42
C GLU A 152 3.48 12.86 -29.30
N TRP A 153 3.96 13.06 -28.09
CA TRP A 153 3.13 13.30 -26.92
C TRP A 153 3.78 14.34 -26.02
N GLU A 154 3.06 15.42 -25.79
CA GLU A 154 3.40 16.41 -24.81
C GLU A 154 2.23 16.55 -23.83
N PRO A 155 2.47 16.46 -22.53
CA PRO A 155 1.43 16.74 -21.56
C PRO A 155 1.05 18.23 -21.64
N PRO A 156 -0.23 18.58 -21.50
CA PRO A 156 -0.70 19.97 -21.60
C PRO A 156 -0.07 20.90 -20.55
N GLU A 157 0.46 20.34 -19.48
CA GLU A 157 1.15 21.02 -18.38
C GLU A 157 2.04 20.05 -17.59
N PRO A 158 2.97 20.56 -16.75
CA PRO A 158 3.80 19.70 -15.90
C PRO A 158 2.95 18.88 -14.92
N LEU A 159 3.04 17.56 -15.02
CA LEU A 159 2.16 16.63 -14.30
C LEU A 159 2.61 16.32 -12.87
N ARG A 160 3.83 16.72 -12.48
CA ARG A 160 4.38 16.39 -11.16
C ARG A 160 3.51 16.90 -10.02
N GLN A 161 3.14 18.18 -10.03
CA GLN A 161 2.38 18.77 -8.92
C GLN A 161 0.95 18.24 -8.83
N PRO A 162 0.16 18.17 -9.94
CA PRO A 162 -1.17 17.57 -9.91
C PRO A 162 -1.13 16.12 -9.41
N CYS A 163 -0.23 15.29 -9.93
CA CYS A 163 -0.08 13.89 -9.51
C CYS A 163 0.30 13.77 -8.02
N THR A 164 1.24 14.58 -7.54
CA THR A 164 1.65 14.56 -6.13
C THR A 164 0.52 14.96 -5.20
N ARG A 165 -0.26 15.99 -5.57
CA ARG A 165 -1.45 16.41 -4.82
C ARG A 165 -2.48 15.30 -4.76
N THR A 166 -2.83 14.73 -5.91
CA THR A 166 -3.82 13.64 -5.96
C THR A 166 -3.36 12.42 -5.17
N ILE A 167 -2.08 12.04 -5.24
CA ILE A 167 -1.54 10.94 -4.41
C ILE A 167 -1.70 11.24 -2.92
N HIS A 168 -1.45 12.46 -2.50
CA HIS A 168 -1.65 12.89 -1.11
C HIS A 168 -3.14 12.80 -0.72
N ASP A 169 -4.03 13.30 -1.55
CA ASP A 169 -5.47 13.29 -1.31
C ASP A 169 -6.04 11.86 -1.28
N LEU A 170 -5.55 10.97 -2.15
CA LEU A 170 -5.89 9.54 -2.14
C LEU A 170 -5.45 8.83 -0.86
N ARG A 171 -4.27 9.18 -0.31
CA ARG A 171 -3.81 8.64 0.98
C ARG A 171 -4.74 9.06 2.12
N HIS A 172 -5.10 10.35 2.15
CA HIS A 172 -6.05 10.87 3.13
C HIS A 172 -7.42 10.21 3.00
N LEU A 173 -7.92 10.10 1.78
CA LEU A 173 -9.19 9.46 1.47
C LEU A 173 -9.20 8.01 1.95
N SER A 174 -8.20 7.22 1.56
CA SER A 174 -8.10 5.81 1.95
C SER A 174 -8.05 5.64 3.47
N TRP A 175 -7.30 6.50 4.17
CA TRP A 175 -7.21 6.44 5.63
C TRP A 175 -8.52 6.82 6.32
N SER A 176 -9.16 7.90 5.89
CA SER A 176 -10.37 8.42 6.55
C SER A 176 -11.62 7.59 6.28
N THR A 177 -11.69 6.90 5.13
CA THR A 177 -12.92 6.19 4.72
C THR A 177 -12.81 4.67 4.75
N ALA A 178 -11.62 4.13 4.49
CA ALA A 178 -11.34 2.70 4.41
C ALA A 178 -10.19 2.26 5.34
N GLY A 179 -9.97 2.98 6.44
CA GLY A 179 -8.92 2.71 7.41
C GLY A 179 -9.16 1.47 8.27
N VAL A 180 -8.82 1.55 9.55
CA VAL A 180 -8.89 0.42 10.49
C VAL A 180 -10.34 -0.03 10.77
N GLU A 181 -11.28 0.92 10.82
CA GLU A 181 -12.71 0.65 10.96
C GLU A 181 -13.45 1.20 9.74
N ARG A 182 -14.29 0.35 9.14
CA ARG A 182 -15.01 0.68 7.90
C ARG A 182 -16.51 0.72 8.16
N HIS A 183 -17.16 1.71 7.57
CA HIS A 183 -18.60 1.88 7.61
C HIS A 183 -19.12 2.16 6.20
N SER A 184 -20.22 1.55 5.81
CA SER A 184 -20.80 1.69 4.47
C SER A 184 -21.00 3.16 4.05
N SER A 185 -21.44 4.01 4.98
CA SER A 185 -21.60 5.45 4.72
C SER A 185 -20.30 6.15 4.37
N LEU A 186 -19.19 5.83 5.09
CA LEU A 186 -17.87 6.40 4.82
C LEU A 186 -17.29 5.88 3.50
N LEU A 187 -17.46 4.58 3.19
CA LEU A 187 -17.04 4.02 1.92
C LEU A 187 -17.78 4.67 0.74
N HIS A 188 -19.09 4.89 0.85
CA HIS A 188 -19.87 5.63 -0.15
C HIS A 188 -19.38 7.06 -0.36
N GLN A 189 -19.11 7.79 0.71
CA GLN A 189 -18.52 9.13 0.62
C GLN A 189 -17.13 9.08 -0.03
N GLY A 190 -16.34 8.06 0.31
CA GLY A 190 -15.04 7.81 -0.29
C GLY A 190 -15.10 7.62 -1.80
N LEU A 191 -16.04 6.81 -2.30
CA LEU A 191 -16.26 6.60 -3.73
C LEU A 191 -16.62 7.90 -4.46
N GLN A 192 -17.49 8.74 -3.89
CA GLN A 192 -17.83 10.03 -4.47
C GLN A 192 -16.63 10.99 -4.55
N GLN A 193 -15.79 11.02 -3.51
CA GLN A 193 -14.58 11.84 -3.52
C GLN A 193 -13.54 11.29 -4.51
N TRP A 194 -13.39 9.97 -4.58
CA TRP A 194 -12.53 9.31 -5.55
C TRP A 194 -12.91 9.66 -7.00
N GLN A 195 -14.20 9.63 -7.34
CA GLN A 195 -14.71 10.02 -8.66
C GLN A 195 -14.29 11.45 -9.02
N ARG A 196 -14.43 12.40 -8.10
CA ARG A 196 -13.98 13.79 -8.31
C ARG A 196 -12.48 13.89 -8.58
N LEU A 197 -11.66 13.15 -7.84
CA LEU A 197 -10.21 13.13 -8.05
C LEU A 197 -9.82 12.54 -9.41
N GLN A 198 -10.53 11.50 -9.85
CA GLN A 198 -10.34 10.89 -11.16
C GLN A 198 -10.70 11.87 -12.30
N GLU A 199 -11.83 12.56 -12.18
CA GLU A 199 -12.29 13.54 -13.15
C GLU A 199 -11.33 14.74 -13.27
N GLN A 200 -10.80 15.23 -12.16
CA GLN A 200 -9.85 16.35 -12.13
C GLN A 200 -8.55 16.06 -12.88
N LEU A 201 -8.05 14.83 -12.80
CA LEU A 201 -6.81 14.43 -13.49
C LEU A 201 -6.99 14.14 -14.97
N ASN A 202 -8.21 13.81 -15.40
CA ASN A 202 -8.53 13.45 -16.79
C ASN A 202 -7.47 12.53 -17.44
N LEU A 203 -7.09 11.46 -16.69
CA LEU A 203 -6.01 10.54 -17.07
C LEU A 203 -6.22 9.92 -18.45
N ASP A 204 -7.46 9.65 -18.83
CA ASP A 204 -7.80 9.05 -20.12
C ASP A 204 -7.40 9.94 -21.30
N ARG A 205 -7.54 11.26 -21.16
CA ARG A 205 -7.09 12.23 -22.17
C ARG A 205 -5.56 12.24 -22.27
N VAL A 206 -4.89 12.20 -21.12
CA VAL A 206 -3.42 12.30 -21.06
C VAL A 206 -2.76 10.99 -21.51
N LEU A 207 -3.31 9.84 -21.12
CA LEU A 207 -2.80 8.51 -21.49
C LEU A 207 -3.30 8.05 -22.87
N GLY A 208 -4.29 8.73 -23.44
CA GLY A 208 -4.90 8.31 -24.71
C GLY A 208 -3.91 8.16 -25.88
N ALA A 209 -2.82 8.93 -25.89
CA ALA A 209 -1.76 8.80 -26.88
C ALA A 209 -0.92 7.51 -26.69
N VAL A 210 -0.76 7.08 -25.42
CA VAL A 210 0.01 5.88 -25.07
C VAL A 210 -0.86 4.62 -25.19
N SER A 211 -2.13 4.71 -24.81
CA SER A 211 -3.08 3.58 -24.85
C SER A 211 -3.50 3.16 -26.27
N ARG A 212 -3.19 3.97 -27.29
CA ARG A 212 -3.51 3.68 -28.71
C ARG A 212 -2.40 2.91 -29.43
N LEU A 213 -1.32 2.53 -28.74
CA LEU A 213 -0.27 1.71 -29.34
C LEU A 213 -0.80 0.34 -29.71
N GLN A 214 -0.53 -0.08 -30.95
CA GLN A 214 -0.90 -1.40 -31.43
C GLN A 214 0.08 -2.46 -30.94
N PRO A 215 -0.32 -3.72 -30.81
CA PRO A 215 0.60 -4.80 -30.48
C PRO A 215 1.79 -4.82 -31.45
N GLY A 216 3.00 -4.80 -30.92
CA GLY A 216 4.25 -4.75 -31.70
C GLY A 216 4.70 -3.36 -32.12
N GLU A 217 3.93 -2.33 -31.84
CA GLU A 217 4.36 -0.95 -32.06
C GLU A 217 5.27 -0.48 -30.90
N GLN A 218 6.42 0.10 -31.26
CA GLN A 218 7.34 0.69 -30.29
C GLN A 218 7.45 2.20 -30.52
N ARG A 219 7.54 2.94 -29.42
CA ARG A 219 7.75 4.39 -29.44
C ARG A 219 8.97 4.73 -28.63
N GLU A 220 9.82 5.58 -29.19
CA GLU A 220 10.94 6.16 -28.48
C GLU A 220 10.47 7.34 -27.63
N LEU A 221 10.86 7.34 -26.36
CA LEU A 221 10.50 8.36 -25.39
C LEU A 221 11.71 9.23 -25.05
N GLN A 222 11.53 10.52 -25.05
CA GLN A 222 12.50 11.45 -24.48
C GLN A 222 12.54 11.31 -22.93
N PRO A 223 13.69 11.55 -22.28
CA PRO A 223 13.82 11.42 -20.82
C PRO A 223 12.74 12.19 -20.02
N ALA A 224 12.38 13.39 -20.48
CA ALA A 224 11.31 14.18 -19.85
C ALA A 224 9.94 13.50 -19.97
N GLN A 225 9.63 12.89 -21.12
CA GLN A 225 8.38 12.14 -21.33
C GLN A 225 8.34 10.88 -20.43
N VAL A 226 9.45 10.17 -20.29
CA VAL A 226 9.56 9.00 -19.38
C VAL A 226 9.20 9.42 -17.95
N GLN A 227 9.74 10.55 -17.49
CA GLN A 227 9.48 11.04 -16.15
C GLN A 227 8.00 11.44 -15.95
N GLN A 228 7.41 12.14 -16.90
CA GLN A 228 6.00 12.54 -16.87
C GLN A 228 5.07 11.31 -16.85
N LEU A 229 5.35 10.33 -17.71
CA LEU A 229 4.60 9.08 -17.76
C LEU A 229 4.74 8.28 -16.45
N GLY A 230 5.93 8.30 -15.83
CA GLY A 230 6.16 7.67 -14.52
C GLY A 230 5.23 8.23 -13.44
N TRP A 231 5.10 9.55 -13.34
CA TRP A 231 4.18 10.17 -12.37
C TRP A 231 2.71 9.84 -12.65
N LEU A 232 2.30 9.88 -13.93
CA LEU A 232 0.95 9.50 -14.33
C LEU A 232 0.65 8.05 -14.00
N TRP A 233 1.60 7.16 -14.31
CA TRP A 233 1.45 5.75 -14.03
C TRP A 233 1.29 5.48 -12.52
N GLU A 234 2.14 6.07 -11.69
CA GLU A 234 2.03 5.96 -10.24
C GLU A 234 0.65 6.47 -9.75
N CYS A 235 0.23 7.63 -10.22
CA CYS A 235 -1.05 8.21 -9.85
C CYS A 235 -2.22 7.32 -10.28
N ARG A 236 -2.19 6.78 -11.50
CA ARG A 236 -3.21 5.85 -12.00
C ARG A 236 -3.28 4.56 -11.18
N GLN A 237 -2.14 3.97 -10.84
CA GLN A 237 -2.12 2.77 -10.00
C GLN A 237 -2.73 3.04 -8.62
N ARG A 238 -2.44 4.18 -8.03
CA ARG A 238 -3.02 4.55 -6.74
C ARG A 238 -4.52 4.83 -6.82
N LEU A 239 -5.01 5.43 -7.90
CA LEU A 239 -6.45 5.60 -8.15
C LEU A 239 -7.14 4.25 -8.23
N ILE A 240 -6.63 3.31 -9.02
CA ILE A 240 -7.19 1.95 -9.14
C ILE A 240 -7.18 1.23 -7.78
N THR A 241 -6.06 1.26 -7.07
CA THR A 241 -5.93 0.60 -5.77
C THR A 241 -6.89 1.20 -4.74
N THR A 242 -7.05 2.52 -4.71
CA THR A 242 -7.99 3.18 -3.80
C THR A 242 -9.44 2.82 -4.14
N HIS A 243 -9.79 2.77 -5.42
CA HIS A 243 -11.13 2.33 -5.85
C HIS A 243 -11.46 0.92 -5.36
N LEU A 244 -10.56 -0.04 -5.63
CA LEU A 244 -10.72 -1.42 -5.18
C LEU A 244 -10.82 -1.54 -3.65
N LEU A 245 -10.08 -0.71 -2.91
CA LEU A 245 -10.15 -0.67 -1.45
C LEU A 245 -11.49 -0.14 -0.95
N LEU A 246 -12.11 0.83 -1.66
CA LEU A 246 -13.38 1.42 -1.29
C LEU A 246 -14.58 0.53 -1.66
N GLU A 247 -14.43 -0.34 -2.66
CA GLU A 247 -15.47 -1.29 -3.07
C GLU A 247 -15.44 -2.60 -2.26
N ALA A 248 -14.30 -2.95 -1.65
CA ALA A 248 -14.12 -4.17 -0.86
C ALA A 248 -14.75 -4.07 0.54
#